data_c9f76ef08798d8b842be3844936ac6e4
#
_entry.id   c9f76ef08798d8b842be3844936ac6e4
#
_cell.length_a   1.000
_cell.length_b   1.000
_cell.length_c   1.000
_cell.angle_alpha   90.00
_cell.angle_beta   90.00
_cell.angle_gamma   90.00
#
_symmetry.space_group_name_H-M   'P 1'
#
loop_
_entity.id
_entity.type
_entity.pdbx_description
1 polymer ?
#
loop_
_entity_poly.entity_id
_entity_poly.type
_entity_poly.pdbx_seq_one_letter_code
_entity_poly.pdbx_strand_id
1 'polypeptide(L)'
;MLKILDKRFCGNVLDFYLEGDSYFGAMEPDRIDGFYTIDYHRRLLDYEEKSFVAGKSARYYIYEKKNPGKIIGTAALRNIVRGSFLSATIGYKLLPEYTGRGYATETVKKITDEAIYDEELHRIVAYVQPENEASVRVLEKCGFEYEGIAHDYAMSSAKVTKKQTQRIKKDDN
;
A
#
# COMPACT_ATOMS: atom_id res chain seq x y z
N MET A 1 -10.16 2.64 -10.27
CA MET A 1 -10.92 1.44 -9.86
C MET A 1 -10.01 0.53 -9.04
N LEU A 2 -10.48 0.03 -7.90
CA LEU A 2 -9.74 -0.87 -7.01
C LEU A 2 -10.29 -2.29 -7.13
N LYS A 3 -9.40 -3.29 -7.16
CA LYS A 3 -9.75 -4.71 -7.17
C LYS A 3 -8.85 -5.50 -6.23
N ILE A 4 -9.42 -6.47 -5.52
CA ILE A 4 -8.68 -7.56 -4.89
C ILE A 4 -8.54 -8.65 -5.95
N LEU A 5 -7.35 -9.19 -6.12
CA LEU A 5 -7.05 -10.16 -7.17
C LEU A 5 -6.79 -11.55 -6.57
N ASP A 6 -7.13 -12.57 -7.34
CA ASP A 6 -6.78 -13.96 -7.07
C ASP A 6 -5.62 -14.43 -7.96
N LYS A 7 -5.17 -15.66 -7.75
CA LYS A 7 -4.02 -16.26 -8.44
C LYS A 7 -4.10 -16.30 -9.97
N ARG A 8 -5.28 -16.11 -10.59
CA ARG A 8 -5.44 -16.04 -12.06
C ARG A 8 -4.78 -14.81 -12.66
N PHE A 9 -4.56 -13.78 -11.85
CA PHE A 9 -3.96 -12.51 -12.26
C PHE A 9 -2.43 -12.43 -12.02
N CYS A 10 -1.77 -13.55 -11.70
CA CYS A 10 -0.34 -13.56 -11.39
C CYS A 10 0.53 -12.99 -12.52
N GLY A 11 0.16 -13.18 -13.79
CA GLY A 11 0.85 -12.56 -14.93
C GLY A 11 0.75 -11.05 -14.92
N ASN A 12 -0.46 -10.50 -14.76
CA ASN A 12 -0.65 -9.04 -14.71
C ASN A 12 0.10 -8.39 -13.54
N VAL A 13 0.18 -9.08 -12.39
CA VAL A 13 0.93 -8.60 -11.23
C VAL A 13 2.43 -8.65 -11.48
N LEU A 14 2.94 -9.71 -12.12
CA LEU A 14 4.34 -9.79 -12.53
C LEU A 14 4.69 -8.65 -13.50
N ASP A 15 3.87 -8.41 -14.53
CA ASP A 15 4.08 -7.34 -15.52
C ASP A 15 4.15 -5.97 -14.83
N PHE A 16 3.26 -5.70 -13.87
CA PHE A 16 3.29 -4.47 -13.07
C PHE A 16 4.61 -4.29 -12.31
N TYR A 17 5.14 -5.36 -11.69
CA TYR A 17 6.40 -5.28 -10.96
C TYR A 17 7.61 -5.17 -11.88
N LEU A 18 7.59 -5.84 -13.05
CA LEU A 18 8.65 -5.70 -14.07
C LEU A 18 8.69 -4.28 -14.64
N GLU A 19 7.52 -3.69 -14.96
CA GLU A 19 7.43 -2.34 -15.48
C GLU A 19 7.92 -1.28 -14.47
N GLY A 20 7.62 -1.48 -13.19
CA GLY A 20 7.98 -0.54 -12.13
C GLY A 20 9.32 -0.83 -11.44
N ASP A 21 10.09 -1.83 -11.87
CA ASP A 21 11.24 -2.36 -11.13
C ASP A 21 12.27 -1.29 -10.75
N SER A 22 12.79 -0.54 -11.72
CA SER A 22 13.81 0.49 -11.49
C SER A 22 13.33 1.61 -10.56
N TYR A 23 12.04 1.93 -10.60
CA TYR A 23 11.45 2.99 -9.78
C TYR A 23 11.15 2.50 -8.36
N PHE A 24 10.57 1.31 -8.22
CA PHE A 24 10.23 0.75 -6.91
C PHE A 24 11.47 0.31 -6.13
N GLY A 25 12.49 -0.23 -6.81
CA GLY A 25 13.73 -0.69 -6.19
C GLY A 25 14.49 0.41 -5.44
N ALA A 26 14.34 1.67 -5.86
CA ALA A 26 14.93 2.81 -5.16
C ALA A 26 14.26 3.13 -3.81
N MET A 27 13.03 2.65 -3.58
CA MET A 27 12.19 3.02 -2.43
C MET A 27 11.80 1.84 -1.54
N GLU A 28 12.01 0.62 -2.00
CA GLU A 28 11.61 -0.61 -1.32
C GLU A 28 12.83 -1.46 -0.94
N PRO A 29 12.71 -2.38 0.03
CA PRO A 29 13.74 -3.37 0.31
C PRO A 29 14.06 -4.22 -0.90
N ASP A 30 15.26 -4.79 -0.90
CA ASP A 30 15.72 -5.70 -1.96
C ASP A 30 14.75 -6.85 -2.18
N ARG A 31 14.60 -7.23 -3.43
CA ARG A 31 13.74 -8.36 -3.81
C ARG A 31 14.42 -9.67 -3.47
N ILE A 32 13.65 -10.61 -2.96
CA ILE A 32 14.12 -11.98 -2.73
C ILE A 32 14.30 -12.72 -4.05
N ASP A 33 15.14 -13.73 -4.04
CA ASP A 33 15.33 -14.62 -5.20
C ASP A 33 14.00 -15.19 -5.68
N GLY A 34 13.82 -15.21 -6.99
CA GLY A 34 12.58 -15.69 -7.61
C GLY A 34 11.39 -14.73 -7.57
N PHE A 35 11.56 -13.49 -7.05
CA PHE A 35 10.47 -12.51 -7.02
C PHE A 35 9.83 -12.28 -8.39
N TYR A 36 10.63 -12.16 -9.45
CA TYR A 36 10.16 -11.92 -10.83
C TYR A 36 9.79 -13.23 -11.56
N THR A 37 9.03 -14.10 -10.89
CA THR A 37 8.51 -15.34 -11.49
C THR A 37 7.00 -15.44 -11.31
N ILE A 38 6.33 -16.08 -12.27
CA ILE A 38 4.89 -16.36 -12.22
C ILE A 38 4.53 -17.16 -10.95
N ASP A 39 5.38 -18.12 -10.57
CA ASP A 39 5.10 -18.97 -9.41
C ASP A 39 5.19 -18.20 -8.09
N TYR A 40 6.09 -17.22 -7.99
CA TYR A 40 6.10 -16.32 -6.85
C TYR A 40 4.80 -15.54 -6.75
N HIS A 41 4.38 -14.87 -7.81
CA HIS A 41 3.17 -14.04 -7.81
C HIS A 41 1.89 -14.86 -7.66
N ARG A 42 1.87 -16.10 -8.14
CA ARG A 42 0.76 -17.01 -7.89
C ARG A 42 0.62 -17.33 -6.40
N ARG A 43 1.73 -17.65 -5.71
CA ARG A 43 1.74 -17.91 -4.27
C ARG A 43 1.45 -16.64 -3.46
N LEU A 44 1.95 -15.50 -3.91
CA LEU A 44 1.68 -14.21 -3.27
C LEU A 44 0.19 -13.89 -3.29
N LEU A 45 -0.48 -14.02 -4.44
CA LEU A 45 -1.91 -13.75 -4.57
C LEU A 45 -2.76 -14.74 -3.76
N ASP A 46 -2.39 -16.02 -3.72
CA ASP A 46 -3.06 -17.00 -2.84
C ASP A 46 -2.93 -16.64 -1.36
N TYR A 47 -1.75 -16.16 -0.94
CA TYR A 47 -1.53 -15.65 0.41
C TYR A 47 -2.34 -14.38 0.70
N GLU A 48 -2.38 -13.43 -0.25
CA GLU A 48 -3.14 -12.18 -0.11
C GLU A 48 -4.65 -12.45 0.01
N GLU A 49 -5.19 -13.36 -0.81
CA GLU A 49 -6.59 -13.77 -0.74
C GLU A 49 -6.93 -14.42 0.62
N LYS A 50 -6.10 -15.34 1.11
CA LYS A 50 -6.28 -15.96 2.43
C LYS A 50 -6.18 -14.93 3.57
N SER A 51 -5.26 -13.98 3.46
CA SER A 51 -5.09 -12.92 4.46
C SER A 51 -6.27 -11.96 4.48
N PHE A 52 -6.86 -11.68 3.31
CA PHE A 52 -8.07 -10.88 3.19
C PHE A 52 -9.29 -11.58 3.82
N VAL A 53 -9.51 -12.84 3.49
CA VAL A 53 -10.61 -13.66 4.08
C VAL A 53 -10.45 -13.77 5.60
N ALA A 54 -9.21 -13.86 6.09
CA ALA A 54 -8.92 -13.90 7.53
C ALA A 54 -8.99 -12.52 8.23
N GLY A 55 -9.29 -11.43 7.51
CA GLY A 55 -9.34 -10.07 8.05
C GLY A 55 -8.00 -9.52 8.55
N LYS A 56 -6.86 -10.08 8.10
CA LYS A 56 -5.51 -9.70 8.54
C LYS A 56 -4.87 -8.61 7.70
N SER A 57 -5.20 -8.59 6.42
CA SER A 57 -4.75 -7.57 5.47
C SER A 57 -5.67 -7.54 4.25
N ALA A 58 -5.68 -6.41 3.54
CA ALA A 58 -6.37 -6.24 2.27
C ALA A 58 -5.43 -5.55 1.27
N ARG A 59 -5.13 -6.22 0.16
CA ARG A 59 -4.37 -5.60 -0.94
C ARG A 59 -5.28 -5.33 -2.10
N TYR A 60 -5.25 -4.08 -2.55
CA TYR A 60 -5.98 -3.59 -3.71
C TYR A 60 -5.01 -3.31 -4.85
N TYR A 61 -5.40 -3.71 -6.05
CA TYR A 61 -4.72 -3.36 -7.29
C TYR A 61 -5.50 -2.26 -7.98
N ILE A 62 -4.78 -1.23 -8.42
CA ILE A 62 -5.33 0.01 -8.95
C ILE A 62 -5.36 -0.09 -10.48
N TYR A 63 -6.51 0.21 -11.06
CA TYR A 63 -6.72 0.23 -12.51
C TYR A 63 -7.25 1.60 -12.93
N GLU A 64 -6.84 2.06 -14.09
CA GLU A 64 -7.48 3.17 -14.75
C GLU A 64 -8.81 2.73 -15.38
N LYS A 65 -9.88 3.55 -15.26
CA LYS A 65 -11.19 3.18 -15.83
C LYS A 65 -11.14 3.00 -17.36
N LYS A 66 -10.28 3.79 -18.03
CA LYS A 66 -10.11 3.74 -19.50
C LYS A 66 -9.28 2.55 -19.95
N ASN A 67 -8.47 1.96 -19.09
CA ASN A 67 -7.66 0.78 -19.37
C ASN A 67 -7.78 -0.23 -18.23
N PRO A 68 -8.89 -0.98 -18.15
CA PRO A 68 -9.15 -1.91 -17.04
C PRO A 68 -8.31 -3.20 -17.11
N GLY A 69 -7.47 -3.35 -18.12
CA GLY A 69 -6.54 -4.49 -18.27
C GLY A 69 -5.16 -4.27 -17.66
N LYS A 70 -4.77 -3.01 -17.41
CA LYS A 70 -3.43 -2.66 -16.89
C LYS A 70 -3.50 -2.26 -15.43
N ILE A 71 -2.65 -2.89 -14.61
CA ILE A 71 -2.42 -2.47 -13.23
C ILE A 71 -1.52 -1.24 -13.26
N ILE A 72 -1.97 -0.14 -12.67
CA ILE A 72 -1.21 1.12 -12.59
C ILE A 72 -0.62 1.37 -11.21
N GLY A 73 -1.00 0.57 -10.22
CA GLY A 73 -0.52 0.69 -8.86
C GLY A 73 -1.13 -0.34 -7.93
N THR A 74 -0.70 -0.29 -6.69
CA THR A 74 -1.25 -1.13 -5.61
C THR A 74 -1.31 -0.34 -4.32
N ALA A 75 -2.28 -0.67 -3.47
CA ALA A 75 -2.39 -0.17 -2.11
C ALA A 75 -2.79 -1.32 -1.18
N ALA A 76 -2.34 -1.29 0.06
CA ALA A 76 -2.66 -2.34 1.01
C ALA A 76 -2.88 -1.79 2.41
N LEU A 77 -3.92 -2.29 3.07
CA LEU A 77 -4.01 -2.30 4.52
C LEU A 77 -3.31 -3.55 5.03
N ARG A 78 -2.40 -3.38 5.95
CA ARG A 78 -1.61 -4.45 6.56
C ARG A 78 -1.68 -4.35 8.07
N ASN A 79 -1.35 -5.45 8.77
CA ASN A 79 -1.34 -5.48 10.22
C ASN A 79 -2.68 -4.99 10.80
N ILE A 80 -3.80 -5.50 10.25
CA ILE A 80 -5.12 -5.20 10.78
C ILE A 80 -5.24 -5.87 12.15
N VAL A 81 -5.29 -5.05 13.18
CA VAL A 81 -5.42 -5.48 14.58
C VAL A 81 -6.79 -5.10 15.07
N ARG A 82 -7.55 -6.09 15.55
CA ARG A 82 -8.88 -5.92 16.13
C ARG A 82 -8.80 -5.80 17.67
N GLY A 83 -9.94 -5.85 18.33
CA GLY A 83 -10.04 -5.68 19.78
C GLY A 83 -9.80 -4.23 20.19
N SER A 84 -9.04 -3.98 21.24
CA SER A 84 -8.81 -2.63 21.77
C SER A 84 -7.98 -1.71 20.88
N PHE A 85 -7.27 -2.24 19.87
CA PHE A 85 -6.41 -1.44 19.02
C PHE A 85 -7.13 -0.88 17.80
N LEU A 86 -7.99 -1.67 17.15
CA LEU A 86 -8.75 -1.30 15.95
C LEU A 86 -7.90 -0.50 14.94
N SER A 87 -6.74 -1.04 14.57
CA SER A 87 -5.75 -0.30 13.81
C SER A 87 -5.23 -1.08 12.61
N ALA A 88 -4.71 -0.34 11.62
CA ALA A 88 -4.01 -0.91 10.47
C ALA A 88 -2.90 0.00 9.98
N THR A 89 -2.04 -0.54 9.12
CA THR A 89 -1.01 0.22 8.39
C THR A 89 -1.37 0.28 6.92
N ILE A 90 -1.42 1.47 6.34
CA ILE A 90 -1.60 1.66 4.90
C ILE A 90 -0.26 1.88 4.20
N GLY A 91 -0.11 1.29 3.02
CA GLY A 91 0.98 1.57 2.09
C GLY A 91 0.46 1.52 0.66
N TYR A 92 1.05 2.30 -0.24
CA TYR A 92 0.64 2.37 -1.64
C TYR A 92 1.80 2.73 -2.54
N LYS A 93 1.68 2.41 -3.82
CA LYS A 93 2.60 2.80 -4.89
C LYS A 93 1.90 2.84 -6.24
N LEU A 94 2.41 3.66 -7.13
CA LEU A 94 1.96 3.81 -8.52
C LEU A 94 3.15 3.68 -9.45
N LEU A 95 2.91 3.23 -10.68
CA LEU A 95 3.88 3.40 -11.76
C LEU A 95 4.16 4.90 -11.98
N PRO A 96 5.40 5.27 -12.35
CA PRO A 96 5.84 6.67 -12.43
C PRO A 96 4.93 7.56 -13.28
N GLU A 97 4.48 7.08 -14.44
CA GLU A 97 3.64 7.82 -15.38
C GLU A 97 2.22 8.12 -14.86
N TYR A 98 1.81 7.47 -13.75
CA TYR A 98 0.51 7.71 -13.10
C TYR A 98 0.63 8.54 -11.83
N THR A 99 1.84 8.98 -11.47
CA THR A 99 2.05 9.88 -10.32
C THR A 99 1.60 11.31 -10.65
N GLY A 100 1.31 12.11 -9.62
CA GLY A 100 0.88 13.51 -9.79
C GLY A 100 -0.53 13.70 -10.40
N ARG A 101 -1.25 12.64 -10.74
CA ARG A 101 -2.57 12.68 -11.42
C ARG A 101 -3.76 12.44 -10.48
N GLY A 102 -3.53 12.44 -9.17
CA GLY A 102 -4.58 12.27 -8.15
C GLY A 102 -4.92 10.83 -7.80
N TYR A 103 -4.46 9.82 -8.55
CA TYR A 103 -4.79 8.42 -8.30
C TYR A 103 -4.42 7.93 -6.90
N ALA A 104 -3.26 8.34 -6.36
CA ALA A 104 -2.86 7.98 -5.01
C ALA A 104 -3.81 8.57 -3.97
N THR A 105 -4.14 9.86 -4.08
CA THR A 105 -5.07 10.53 -3.16
C THR A 105 -6.45 9.89 -3.18
N GLU A 106 -7.03 9.65 -4.39
CA GLU A 106 -8.32 8.97 -4.55
C GLU A 106 -8.29 7.58 -3.92
N THR A 107 -7.21 6.83 -4.15
CA THR A 107 -7.05 5.47 -3.62
C THR A 107 -6.95 5.44 -2.10
N VAL A 108 -6.04 6.25 -1.55
CA VAL A 108 -5.80 6.30 -0.10
C VAL A 108 -7.08 6.74 0.61
N LYS A 109 -7.71 7.83 0.13
CA LYS A 109 -8.96 8.32 0.72
C LYS A 109 -10.03 7.23 0.72
N LYS A 110 -10.28 6.57 -0.42
CA LYS A 110 -11.29 5.53 -0.50
C LYS A 110 -11.02 4.38 0.47
N ILE A 111 -9.78 3.88 0.53
CA ILE A 111 -9.43 2.75 1.41
C ILE A 111 -9.52 3.16 2.89
N THR A 112 -9.10 4.37 3.24
CA THR A 112 -9.18 4.84 4.63
C THR A 112 -10.61 5.11 5.06
N ASP A 113 -11.44 5.68 4.20
CA ASP A 113 -12.86 5.89 4.50
C ASP A 113 -13.56 4.53 4.74
N GLU A 114 -13.37 3.54 3.84
CA GLU A 114 -13.89 2.20 3.98
C GLU A 114 -13.40 1.53 5.29
N ALA A 115 -12.11 1.62 5.58
CA ALA A 115 -11.54 1.01 6.78
C ALA A 115 -12.05 1.65 8.09
N ILE A 116 -12.26 2.96 8.12
CA ILE A 116 -12.71 3.69 9.31
C ILE A 116 -14.23 3.54 9.51
N TYR A 117 -15.02 3.69 8.45
CA TYR A 117 -16.48 3.75 8.56
C TYR A 117 -17.16 2.40 8.41
N ASP A 118 -16.70 1.55 7.51
CA ASP A 118 -17.32 0.25 7.24
C ASP A 118 -16.69 -0.88 8.06
N GLU A 119 -15.35 -0.85 8.24
CA GLU A 119 -14.59 -1.84 9.00
C GLU A 119 -14.36 -1.46 10.47
N GLU A 120 -14.84 -0.27 10.88
CA GLU A 120 -14.77 0.24 12.25
C GLU A 120 -13.34 0.35 12.82
N LEU A 121 -12.34 0.55 11.97
CA LEU A 121 -10.98 0.81 12.47
C LEU A 121 -10.91 2.21 13.09
N HIS A 122 -10.31 2.28 14.28
CA HIS A 122 -10.12 3.54 14.99
C HIS A 122 -8.91 4.33 14.46
N ARG A 123 -7.86 3.64 13.96
CA ARG A 123 -6.59 4.26 13.61
C ARG A 123 -5.95 3.62 12.38
N ILE A 124 -5.53 4.44 11.42
CA ILE A 124 -4.71 4.00 10.30
C ILE A 124 -3.39 4.77 10.30
N VAL A 125 -2.28 4.04 10.17
CA VAL A 125 -0.93 4.58 10.19
C VAL A 125 -0.29 4.40 8.81
N ALA A 126 0.45 5.42 8.36
CA ALA A 126 1.31 5.33 7.19
C ALA A 126 2.74 5.67 7.57
N TYR A 127 3.68 4.89 7.05
CA TYR A 127 5.12 5.14 7.22
C TYR A 127 5.70 5.60 5.87
N VAL A 128 6.27 6.78 5.85
CA VAL A 128 6.83 7.39 4.64
C VAL A 128 8.26 7.89 4.90
N GLN A 129 9.12 7.77 3.90
CA GLN A 129 10.45 8.37 3.98
C GLN A 129 10.31 9.89 4.04
N PRO A 130 11.03 10.61 4.93
CA PRO A 130 10.89 12.07 5.06
C PRO A 130 11.13 12.81 3.74
N GLU A 131 12.01 12.29 2.89
CA GLU A 131 12.36 12.84 1.59
C GLU A 131 11.28 12.61 0.51
N ASN A 132 10.32 11.72 0.77
CA ASN A 132 9.21 11.45 -0.15
C ASN A 132 8.06 12.44 0.04
N GLU A 133 8.35 13.72 -0.26
CA GLU A 133 7.36 14.80 -0.15
C GLU A 133 6.06 14.53 -0.92
N ALA A 134 6.14 13.81 -2.05
CA ALA A 134 4.95 13.48 -2.83
C ALA A 134 3.99 12.59 -2.04
N SER A 135 4.51 11.59 -1.33
CA SER A 135 3.71 10.73 -0.46
C SER A 135 3.18 11.47 0.77
N VAL A 136 4.00 12.34 1.36
CA VAL A 136 3.57 13.20 2.48
C VAL A 136 2.37 14.04 2.08
N ARG A 137 2.45 14.75 0.94
CA ARG A 137 1.33 15.57 0.42
C ARG A 137 0.06 14.77 0.11
N VAL A 138 0.20 13.52 -0.32
CA VAL A 138 -0.97 12.63 -0.53
C VAL A 138 -1.64 12.33 0.80
N LEU A 139 -0.87 11.96 1.82
CA LEU A 139 -1.38 11.63 3.15
C LEU A 139 -2.08 12.84 3.81
N GLU A 140 -1.44 14.01 3.77
CA GLU A 140 -2.01 15.26 4.26
C GLU A 140 -3.35 15.60 3.59
N LYS A 141 -3.44 15.46 2.26
CA LYS A 141 -4.70 15.66 1.51
C LYS A 141 -5.79 14.65 1.88
N CYS A 142 -5.42 13.50 2.42
CA CYS A 142 -6.34 12.48 2.92
C CYS A 142 -6.66 12.64 4.41
N GLY A 143 -6.18 13.72 5.06
CA GLY A 143 -6.45 13.99 6.47
C GLY A 143 -5.52 13.31 7.46
N PHE A 144 -4.38 12.77 6.97
CA PHE A 144 -3.37 12.24 7.88
C PHE A 144 -2.60 13.35 8.56
N GLU A 145 -2.33 13.16 9.83
CA GLU A 145 -1.53 14.04 10.68
C GLU A 145 -0.15 13.45 10.94
N TYR A 146 0.87 14.30 10.94
CA TYR A 146 2.22 13.90 11.34
C TYR A 146 2.27 13.54 12.82
N GLU A 147 2.90 12.41 13.15
CA GLU A 147 2.96 11.90 14.53
C GLU A 147 4.39 11.80 15.07
N GLY A 148 5.39 11.71 14.21
CA GLY A 148 6.77 11.61 14.62
C GLY A 148 7.67 10.88 13.63
N ILE A 149 8.91 10.63 14.05
CA ILE A 149 9.93 9.90 13.28
C ILE A 149 10.19 8.56 13.94
N ALA A 150 10.02 7.48 13.18
CA ALA A 150 10.48 6.15 13.54
C ALA A 150 11.94 6.00 13.08
N HIS A 151 12.87 6.12 14.01
CA HIS A 151 14.28 5.85 13.76
C HIS A 151 14.51 4.36 13.56
N ASP A 152 15.49 4.03 12.73
CA ASP A 152 15.93 2.64 12.48
C ASP A 152 14.76 1.71 12.08
N TYR A 153 13.81 2.26 11.30
CA TYR A 153 12.54 1.62 10.97
C TYR A 153 12.71 0.31 10.19
N ALA A 154 13.65 0.27 9.24
CA ALA A 154 13.91 -0.91 8.42
C ALA A 154 15.34 -0.91 7.87
N MET A 155 15.84 -2.10 7.58
CA MET A 155 17.06 -2.34 6.82
C MET A 155 16.73 -2.42 5.33
N SER A 156 17.48 -1.72 4.49
CA SER A 156 17.40 -1.80 3.03
C SER A 156 18.82 -1.67 2.47
N SER A 157 19.27 -2.63 1.67
CA SER A 157 20.58 -2.60 1.00
C SER A 157 21.72 -2.05 1.87
N ALA A 158 21.88 -2.58 3.07
CA ALA A 158 22.86 -2.16 4.06
C ALA A 158 22.69 -0.73 4.63
N LYS A 159 21.53 -0.11 4.47
CA LYS A 159 21.20 1.17 5.12
C LYS A 159 20.03 1.02 6.08
N VAL A 160 20.18 1.61 7.25
CA VAL A 160 19.08 1.80 8.20
C VAL A 160 18.24 2.98 7.74
N THR A 161 16.92 2.78 7.58
CA THR A 161 16.03 3.84 7.10
C THR A 161 15.26 4.49 8.24
N LYS A 162 15.09 5.81 8.16
CA LYS A 162 14.15 6.56 9.00
C LYS A 162 12.84 6.70 8.24
N LYS A 163 11.72 6.63 8.96
CA LYS A 163 10.41 6.93 8.40
C LYS A 163 9.65 7.86 9.32
N GLN A 164 8.98 8.85 8.75
CA GLN A 164 8.00 9.62 9.50
C GLN A 164 6.67 8.84 9.54
N THR A 165 6.03 8.88 10.70
CA THR A 165 4.74 8.28 10.93
C THR A 165 3.66 9.30 10.67
N GLN A 166 2.68 8.94 9.87
CA GLN A 166 1.47 9.70 9.60
C GLN A 166 0.27 8.87 10.03
N ARG A 167 -0.74 9.48 10.62
CA ARG A 167 -1.95 8.78 11.06
C ARG A 167 -3.22 9.53 10.65
N ILE A 168 -4.29 8.77 10.49
CA ILE A 168 -5.67 9.24 10.49
C ILE A 168 -6.45 8.41 11.53
N LYS A 169 -7.37 9.02 12.22
CA LYS A 169 -8.25 8.35 13.19
C LYS A 169 -9.71 8.71 12.90
N LYS A 170 -10.61 7.89 13.41
CA LYS A 170 -12.05 8.20 13.44
C LYS A 170 -12.25 9.39 14.36
N ASP A 171 -13.04 10.37 13.92
CA ASP A 171 -13.43 11.47 14.80
C ASP A 171 -14.30 10.91 15.92
N ASP A 172 -13.94 11.24 17.17
CA ASP A 172 -14.74 10.93 18.35
C ASP A 172 -15.93 11.90 18.35
N ASN A 173 -17.10 11.45 17.88
CA ASN A 173 -18.37 12.15 18.04
C ASN A 173 -19.04 11.70 19.32
#